data_a2dc25570096a3ac5c891accc4f15c92
#
_entry.id   a2dc25570096a3ac5c891accc4f15c92
#
_cell.length_a   1.000
_cell.length_b   1.000
_cell.length_c   1.000
_cell.angle_alpha   90.00
_cell.angle_beta   90.00
_cell.angle_gamma   90.00
#
_symmetry.space_group_name_H-M   'P 1'
#
loop_
_entity.id
_entity.type
_entity.pdbx_description
1 polymer ?
#
loop_
_entity_poly.entity_id
_entity_poly.type
_entity_poly.pdbx_seq_one_letter_code
_entity_poly.pdbx_strand_id
1 'polypeptide(L)'
;MTTLTEGPHPGGFLVWEVLRDYTRETITVASGAGKLAPGTVLGKITTGGKYTGLAPAATNGSQNAAGILWAAIDATDADAASVVILRGPAIVNRSEIILPEGATEAQINAAITALAALGIILR
;
A
#
# COMPACT_ATOMS: atom_id res chain seq x y z
N MET A 1 -13.42 -13.00 -30.76
CA MET A 1 -12.55 -11.96 -30.16
C MET A 1 -12.13 -12.37 -28.77
N THR A 2 -10.86 -12.30 -28.47
CA THR A 2 -10.34 -12.63 -27.13
C THR A 2 -10.20 -11.34 -26.33
N THR A 3 -10.81 -11.32 -25.16
CA THR A 3 -10.63 -10.21 -24.23
C THR A 3 -9.42 -10.49 -23.36
N LEU A 4 -8.47 -9.57 -23.34
CA LEU A 4 -7.30 -9.64 -22.48
C LEU A 4 -7.55 -8.81 -21.24
N THR A 5 -7.31 -9.43 -20.08
CA THR A 5 -7.36 -8.72 -18.80
C THR A 5 -5.94 -8.54 -18.29
N GLU A 6 -5.55 -7.29 -18.10
CA GLU A 6 -4.24 -6.98 -17.53
C GLU A 6 -4.31 -6.95 -16.02
N GLY A 7 -3.29 -7.52 -15.36
CA GLY A 7 -3.12 -7.40 -13.93
C GLY A 7 -2.59 -6.02 -13.54
N PRO A 8 -2.45 -5.76 -12.22
CA PRO A 8 -1.90 -4.49 -11.75
C PRO A 8 -0.49 -4.26 -12.27
N HIS A 9 -0.19 -3.01 -12.63
CA HIS A 9 1.13 -2.57 -13.07
C HIS A 9 1.78 -1.69 -12.02
N PRO A 10 3.13 -1.62 -11.97
CA PRO A 10 3.80 -0.66 -11.09
C PRO A 10 3.27 0.74 -11.30
N GLY A 11 2.82 1.37 -10.21
CA GLY A 11 2.27 2.72 -10.24
C GLY A 11 0.96 2.89 -11.00
N GLY A 12 0.34 1.80 -11.48
CA GLY A 12 -0.91 1.87 -12.25
C GLY A 12 -2.07 2.52 -11.51
N PHE A 13 -2.06 2.44 -10.19
CA PHE A 13 -3.06 3.05 -9.31
C PHE A 13 -2.91 4.57 -9.18
N LEU A 14 -1.75 5.12 -9.51
CA LEU A 14 -1.46 6.54 -9.30
C LEU A 14 -2.14 7.38 -10.37
N VAL A 15 -2.92 8.38 -9.93
CA VAL A 15 -3.55 9.37 -10.81
C VAL A 15 -2.68 10.61 -10.92
N TRP A 16 -2.18 11.11 -9.78
CA TRP A 16 -1.35 12.31 -9.72
C TRP A 16 -0.53 12.34 -8.45
N GLU A 17 0.66 12.90 -8.52
CA GLU A 17 1.49 13.21 -7.35
C GLU A 17 2.22 14.52 -7.55
N VAL A 18 2.54 15.21 -6.44
CA VAL A 18 3.19 16.52 -6.50
C VAL A 18 4.62 16.41 -7.00
N LEU A 19 5.39 15.45 -6.50
CA LEU A 19 6.78 15.22 -6.88
C LEU A 19 7.21 13.82 -6.40
N ARG A 20 7.59 12.97 -7.33
CA ARG A 20 7.92 11.57 -6.99
C ARG A 20 9.06 11.45 -5.97
N ASP A 21 10.04 12.33 -6.02
CA ASP A 21 11.18 12.30 -5.09
C ASP A 21 10.76 12.65 -3.66
N TYR A 22 9.61 13.30 -3.50
CA TYR A 22 9.03 13.62 -2.20
C TYR A 22 8.02 12.58 -1.73
N THR A 23 7.17 12.10 -2.63
CA THR A 23 6.05 11.21 -2.27
C THR A 23 6.47 9.76 -2.13
N ARG A 24 7.52 9.34 -2.83
CA ARG A 24 7.97 7.93 -2.86
C ARG A 24 9.23 7.75 -2.04
N GLU A 25 9.32 6.60 -1.38
CA GLU A 25 10.54 6.15 -0.70
C GLU A 25 10.72 4.67 -0.88
N THR A 26 11.99 4.24 -0.81
CA THR A 26 12.32 2.81 -0.73
C THR A 26 12.24 2.37 0.71
N ILE A 27 11.44 1.32 0.96
CA ILE A 27 11.27 0.76 2.30
C ILE A 27 11.54 -0.74 2.27
N THR A 28 11.58 -1.35 3.44
CA THR A 28 11.72 -2.80 3.59
C THR A 28 10.38 -3.40 3.98
N VAL A 29 9.91 -4.37 3.19
CA VAL A 29 8.75 -5.19 3.53
C VAL A 29 9.23 -6.42 4.30
N ALA A 30 8.60 -6.68 5.44
CA ALA A 30 9.03 -7.75 6.34
C ALA A 30 8.81 -9.13 5.73
N SER A 31 9.75 -10.04 5.99
CA SER A 31 9.60 -11.46 5.70
C SER A 31 8.28 -11.99 6.26
N GLY A 32 7.60 -12.82 5.50
CA GLY A 32 6.29 -13.37 5.87
C GLY A 32 5.10 -12.58 5.38
N ALA A 33 5.32 -11.39 4.80
CA ALA A 33 4.24 -10.60 4.21
C ALA A 33 3.66 -11.24 2.94
N GLY A 34 4.41 -12.13 2.30
CA GLY A 34 3.96 -12.84 1.11
C GLY A 34 4.16 -12.05 -0.18
N LYS A 35 3.41 -12.44 -1.19
CA LYS A 35 3.42 -11.76 -2.49
C LYS A 35 2.41 -10.61 -2.44
N LEU A 36 2.89 -9.41 -2.72
CA LEU A 36 2.05 -8.21 -2.71
C LEU A 36 2.07 -7.56 -4.10
N ALA A 37 0.90 -7.15 -4.56
CA ALA A 37 0.72 -6.52 -5.86
C ALA A 37 0.82 -4.99 -5.76
N PRO A 38 1.09 -4.29 -6.88
CA PRO A 38 1.04 -2.82 -6.91
C PRO A 38 -0.34 -2.32 -6.45
N GLY A 39 -0.37 -1.27 -5.65
CA GLY A 39 -1.62 -0.73 -5.12
C GLY A 39 -2.02 -1.29 -3.76
N THR A 40 -1.26 -2.26 -3.21
CA THR A 40 -1.53 -2.79 -1.88
C THR A 40 -1.27 -1.75 -0.81
N VAL A 41 -2.26 -1.52 0.05
CA VAL A 41 -2.11 -0.64 1.21
C VAL A 41 -1.26 -1.34 2.25
N LEU A 42 -0.23 -0.67 2.75
CA LEU A 42 0.72 -1.22 3.71
C LEU A 42 0.55 -0.59 5.08
N GLY A 43 0.85 -1.37 6.10
CA GLY A 43 1.00 -0.90 7.47
C GLY A 43 2.46 -0.96 7.90
N LYS A 44 2.85 -0.10 8.82
CA LYS A 44 4.23 -0.05 9.34
C LYS A 44 4.29 -0.69 10.71
N ILE A 45 5.14 -1.71 10.84
CA ILE A 45 5.41 -2.35 12.14
C ILE A 45 6.24 -1.39 12.98
N THR A 46 5.74 -1.01 14.15
CA THR A 46 6.37 -0.02 15.03
C THR A 46 7.77 -0.45 15.44
N THR A 47 7.93 -1.70 15.85
CA THR A 47 9.25 -2.25 16.21
C THR A 47 10.01 -2.65 14.95
N GLY A 48 11.16 -2.02 14.72
CA GLY A 48 12.00 -2.30 13.56
C GLY A 48 11.68 -1.46 12.33
N GLY A 49 10.48 -0.90 12.22
CA GLY A 49 10.11 0.01 11.13
C GLY A 49 9.92 -0.64 9.77
N LYS A 50 9.76 -1.96 9.71
CA LYS A 50 9.45 -2.66 8.46
C LYS A 50 7.97 -2.57 8.13
N TYR A 51 7.64 -2.73 6.87
CA TYR A 51 6.26 -2.67 6.38
C TYR A 51 5.73 -4.06 6.08
N THR A 52 4.43 -4.21 6.15
CA THR A 52 3.70 -5.42 5.75
C THR A 52 2.36 -5.00 5.16
N GLY A 53 1.62 -5.94 4.57
CA GLY A 53 0.26 -5.65 4.16
C GLY A 53 -0.56 -5.13 5.35
N LEU A 54 -1.48 -4.20 5.09
CA LEU A 54 -2.33 -3.66 6.15
C LEU A 54 -3.02 -4.81 6.91
N ALA A 55 -2.90 -4.81 8.23
CA ALA A 55 -3.45 -5.86 9.08
C ALA A 55 -4.35 -5.24 10.16
N PRO A 56 -5.64 -4.98 9.85
CA PRO A 56 -6.53 -4.26 10.77
C PRO A 56 -6.69 -4.88 12.16
N ALA A 57 -6.49 -6.20 12.26
CA ALA A 57 -6.60 -6.91 13.53
C ALA A 57 -5.28 -6.94 14.32
N ALA A 58 -4.19 -6.44 13.77
CA ALA A 58 -2.91 -6.43 14.44
C ALA A 58 -2.84 -5.32 15.51
N THR A 59 -1.86 -5.45 16.40
CA THR A 59 -1.61 -4.46 17.46
C THR A 59 -0.17 -3.93 17.44
N ASN A 60 0.60 -4.27 16.40
CA ASN A 60 2.02 -3.95 16.28
C ASN A 60 2.31 -2.69 15.46
N GLY A 61 1.30 -1.92 15.10
CA GLY A 61 1.39 -0.73 14.23
C GLY A 61 0.90 -0.98 12.81
N SER A 62 0.92 -2.21 12.32
CA SER A 62 0.51 -2.53 10.94
C SER A 62 -1.01 -2.47 10.74
N GLN A 63 -1.78 -2.24 11.78
CA GLN A 63 -3.22 -2.00 11.70
C GLN A 63 -3.55 -0.62 11.11
N ASN A 64 -2.57 0.29 11.08
CA ASN A 64 -2.76 1.64 10.54
C ASN A 64 -2.16 1.72 9.13
N ALA A 65 -2.94 2.24 8.18
CA ALA A 65 -2.45 2.43 6.82
C ALA A 65 -1.30 3.46 6.82
N ALA A 66 -0.17 3.08 6.23
CA ALA A 66 1.05 3.89 6.25
C ALA A 66 1.61 4.20 4.86
N GLY A 67 1.07 3.60 3.81
CA GLY A 67 1.51 3.85 2.45
C GLY A 67 0.90 2.89 1.46
N ILE A 68 1.27 3.04 0.20
CA ILE A 68 0.76 2.21 -0.89
C ILE A 68 1.94 1.68 -1.70
N LEU A 69 1.97 0.37 -1.91
CA LEU A 69 3.04 -0.30 -2.62
C LEU A 69 3.06 0.09 -4.10
N TRP A 70 4.23 0.49 -4.61
CA TRP A 70 4.39 0.93 -6.00
C TRP A 70 4.48 -0.24 -6.98
N ALA A 71 5.27 -1.26 -6.66
CA ALA A 71 5.57 -2.39 -7.54
C ALA A 71 5.40 -3.70 -6.81
N ALA A 72 5.07 -4.77 -7.56
CA ALA A 72 4.91 -6.10 -6.99
C ALA A 72 6.20 -6.58 -6.33
N ILE A 73 6.08 -7.24 -5.19
CA ILE A 73 7.18 -7.84 -4.47
C ILE A 73 6.79 -9.23 -3.94
N ASP A 74 7.81 -10.01 -3.59
CA ASP A 74 7.64 -11.28 -2.91
C ASP A 74 8.49 -11.26 -1.63
N ALA A 75 7.82 -11.11 -0.49
CA ALA A 75 8.44 -11.12 0.83
C ALA A 75 8.03 -12.37 1.64
N THR A 76 7.83 -13.50 0.95
CA THR A 76 7.40 -14.75 1.58
C THR A 76 8.46 -15.31 2.52
N ASP A 77 9.70 -15.44 2.04
CA ASP A 77 10.77 -16.10 2.78
C ASP A 77 11.84 -15.15 3.30
N ALA A 78 11.88 -13.92 2.83
CA ALA A 78 12.88 -12.93 3.21
C ALA A 78 12.32 -11.53 3.10
N ASP A 79 12.97 -10.58 3.79
CA ASP A 79 12.66 -9.16 3.63
C ASP A 79 12.87 -8.74 2.18
N ALA A 80 12.04 -7.84 1.69
CA ALA A 80 12.14 -7.31 0.32
C ALA A 80 12.14 -5.79 0.33
N ALA A 81 13.04 -5.18 -0.42
CA ALA A 81 13.04 -3.74 -0.63
C ALA A 81 12.03 -3.37 -1.72
N SER A 82 11.28 -2.30 -1.52
CA SER A 82 10.35 -1.82 -2.52
C SER A 82 10.12 -0.32 -2.39
N VAL A 83 9.63 0.27 -3.49
CA VAL A 83 9.21 1.67 -3.51
C VAL A 83 7.75 1.76 -3.10
N VAL A 84 7.42 2.73 -2.26
CA VAL A 84 6.07 2.98 -1.80
C VAL A 84 5.75 4.47 -1.88
N ILE A 85 4.45 4.78 -2.04
CA ILE A 85 3.93 6.13 -1.86
C ILE A 85 3.68 6.30 -0.35
N LEU A 86 4.46 7.14 0.31
CA LEU A 86 4.37 7.34 1.76
C LEU A 86 3.63 8.61 2.15
N ARG A 87 3.55 9.57 1.28
CA ARG A 87 2.94 10.86 1.57
C ARG A 87 2.46 11.53 0.31
N GLY A 88 1.54 12.51 0.50
CA GLY A 88 1.07 13.35 -0.58
C GLY A 88 1.65 14.75 -0.53
N PRO A 89 1.08 15.67 -1.32
CA PRO A 89 -0.16 15.47 -2.10
C PRO A 89 -0.04 14.44 -3.23
N ALA A 90 -0.92 13.47 -3.20
CA ALA A 90 -1.05 12.46 -4.26
C ALA A 90 -2.51 12.03 -4.39
N ILE A 91 -2.92 11.68 -5.59
CA ILE A 91 -4.27 11.17 -5.89
C ILE A 91 -4.11 9.79 -6.48
N VAL A 92 -4.83 8.82 -5.93
CA VAL A 92 -4.78 7.44 -6.38
C VAL A 92 -6.17 6.95 -6.79
N ASN A 93 -6.21 5.99 -7.69
CA ASN A 93 -7.47 5.41 -8.16
C ASN A 93 -7.98 4.39 -7.14
N ARG A 94 -9.10 4.72 -6.50
CA ARG A 94 -9.69 3.88 -5.46
C ARG A 94 -9.98 2.45 -5.94
N SER A 95 -10.38 2.28 -7.19
CA SER A 95 -10.73 0.96 -7.72
C SER A 95 -9.51 0.05 -7.92
N GLU A 96 -8.31 0.62 -7.92
CA GLU A 96 -7.07 -0.14 -8.09
C GLU A 96 -6.27 -0.30 -6.80
N ILE A 97 -6.78 0.23 -5.69
CA ILE A 97 -6.16 0.07 -4.37
C ILE A 97 -6.60 -1.28 -3.79
N ILE A 98 -5.64 -2.03 -3.29
CA ILE A 98 -5.88 -3.35 -2.71
C ILE A 98 -5.89 -3.23 -1.18
N LEU A 99 -7.06 -3.48 -0.61
CA LEU A 99 -7.27 -3.51 0.84
C LEU A 99 -7.32 -4.96 1.33
N PRO A 100 -7.13 -5.21 2.63
CA PRO A 100 -7.15 -6.58 3.15
C PRO A 100 -8.48 -7.29 2.82
N GLU A 101 -8.36 -8.54 2.40
CA GLU A 101 -9.53 -9.37 2.15
C GLU A 101 -10.32 -9.57 3.45
N GLY A 102 -11.64 -9.46 3.36
CA GLY A 102 -12.50 -9.59 4.52
C GLY A 102 -12.54 -8.38 5.45
N ALA A 103 -11.91 -7.26 5.08
CA ALA A 103 -11.96 -6.04 5.88
C ALA A 103 -13.40 -5.52 5.98
N THR A 104 -13.77 -5.05 7.17
CA THR A 104 -15.09 -4.43 7.38
C THR A 104 -15.12 -3.04 6.76
N GLU A 105 -16.32 -2.51 6.54
CA GLU A 105 -16.48 -1.15 6.03
C GLU A 105 -15.82 -0.12 6.95
N ALA A 106 -15.93 -0.31 8.26
CA ALA A 106 -15.26 0.56 9.24
C ALA A 106 -13.74 0.51 9.12
N GLN A 107 -13.17 -0.68 8.89
CA GLN A 107 -11.73 -0.86 8.68
C GLN A 107 -11.26 -0.20 7.38
N ILE A 108 -12.04 -0.33 6.31
CA ILE A 108 -11.76 0.30 5.02
C ILE A 108 -11.77 1.83 5.17
N ASN A 109 -12.79 2.38 5.84
CA ASN A 109 -12.90 3.81 6.07
C ASN A 109 -11.76 4.35 6.94
N ALA A 110 -11.34 3.58 7.94
CA ALA A 110 -10.18 3.94 8.77
C ALA A 110 -8.90 4.00 7.95
N ALA A 111 -8.70 3.06 7.03
CA ALA A 111 -7.54 3.06 6.14
C ALA A 111 -7.55 4.28 5.21
N ILE A 112 -8.71 4.61 4.62
CA ILE A 112 -8.86 5.78 3.75
C ILE A 112 -8.56 7.07 4.53
N THR A 113 -9.05 7.17 5.75
CA THR A 113 -8.81 8.32 6.63
C THR A 113 -7.32 8.45 6.97
N ALA A 114 -6.67 7.33 7.29
CA ALA A 114 -5.24 7.33 7.61
C ALA A 114 -4.40 7.77 6.39
N LEU A 115 -4.75 7.30 5.19
CA LEU A 115 -4.07 7.72 3.96
C LEU A 115 -4.30 9.21 3.68
N ALA A 116 -5.51 9.70 3.89
CA ALA A 116 -5.83 11.13 3.71
C ALA A 116 -4.99 11.99 4.67
N ALA A 117 -4.76 11.52 5.89
CA ALA A 117 -3.89 12.22 6.85
C ALA A 117 -2.44 12.31 6.36
N LEU A 118 -2.01 11.38 5.51
CA LEU A 118 -0.70 11.42 4.86
C LEU A 118 -0.70 12.28 3.58
N GLY A 119 -1.85 12.80 3.18
CA GLY A 119 -2.00 13.56 1.95
C GLY A 119 -2.31 12.72 0.72
N ILE A 120 -2.66 11.46 0.89
CA ILE A 120 -2.99 10.52 -0.20
C ILE A 120 -4.51 10.40 -0.30
N ILE A 121 -5.07 10.87 -1.41
CA ILE A 121 -6.52 10.94 -1.62
C ILE A 121 -6.93 9.86 -2.61
N LEU A 122 -7.94 9.07 -2.24
CA LEU A 122 -8.53 8.05 -3.09
C LEU A 122 -9.73 8.61 -3.85
N ARG A 123 -9.75 8.41 -5.16
CA ARG A 123 -10.83 8.87 -6.02
C ARG A 123 -11.29 7.82 -7.01
#